data_c61f142915cb1d5cd3b5368c9ce1fc41
#
_entry.id   c61f142915cb1d5cd3b5368c9ce1fc41
#
_cell.length_a   1.000
_cell.length_b   1.000
_cell.length_c   1.000
_cell.angle_alpha   90.00
_cell.angle_beta   90.00
_cell.angle_gamma   90.00
#
_symmetry.space_group_name_H-M   'P 1'
#
loop_
_entity.id
_entity.type
_entity.pdbx_description
1 polymer ?
#
loop_
_entity_poly.entity_id
_entity_poly.type
_entity_poly.pdbx_seq_one_letter_code
_entity_poly.pdbx_strand_id
1 'polypeptide(L)'
;VKGDVLSALSFADPEILSIPQETMEQFYKDAPELEQYRRAIEVITRRREHTLSAAEENILAAAGELAAGPENTFSMFNNADIKFPYITDVEGNRIQITHANFIRFLNDKDRSLRKQVFRGVYDTYAKWGNTVASVFVSNLKQENFFAKMRKYPSVRAMHLSEGNIPETVYDNLIETVHRHLPDMHRYMALRKKILGVEHLHMYDLYVPLVPDADQTIPYEEAKENVAKALAPMGKAYTDILREGYENGWIDVVANANKRSGAYSWGAYGTHPYVLLNQQ
;
A
#
# COMPACT_ATOMS: atom_id res chain seq x y z
N VAL A 1 5.59 11.94 21.00
CA VAL A 1 6.96 11.90 20.41
C VAL A 1 6.92 12.33 18.94
N LYS A 2 6.19 11.62 18.01
CA LYS A 2 6.16 12.01 16.58
C LYS A 2 5.61 13.42 16.39
N GLY A 3 4.50 13.76 17.04
CA GLY A 3 3.89 15.10 16.97
C GLY A 3 4.83 16.20 17.48
N ASP A 4 5.55 15.96 18.57
CA ASP A 4 6.47 16.92 19.15
C ASP A 4 7.66 17.20 18.23
N VAL A 5 8.20 16.16 17.58
CA VAL A 5 9.29 16.30 16.59
C VAL A 5 8.82 17.09 15.36
N LEU A 6 7.64 16.75 14.81
CA LEU A 6 7.09 17.46 13.66
C LEU A 6 6.80 18.93 14.00
N SER A 7 6.30 19.21 15.21
CA SER A 7 6.09 20.56 15.68
C SER A 7 7.41 21.33 15.82
N ALA A 8 8.44 20.70 16.38
CA ALA A 8 9.76 21.32 16.53
C ALA A 8 10.43 21.64 15.19
N LEU A 9 10.16 20.85 14.13
CA LEU A 9 10.73 21.03 12.80
C LEU A 9 9.82 21.84 11.84
N SER A 10 8.65 22.26 12.29
CA SER A 10 7.65 22.92 11.43
C SER A 10 8.10 24.26 10.83
N PHE A 11 9.13 24.88 11.37
CA PHE A 11 9.70 26.12 10.85
C PHE A 11 10.55 25.92 9.60
N ALA A 12 11.12 24.72 9.37
CA ALA A 12 12.15 24.50 8.35
C ALA A 12 11.61 24.67 6.92
N ASP A 13 10.49 24.07 6.60
CA ASP A 13 9.88 24.20 5.26
C ASP A 13 9.49 25.65 4.94
N PRO A 14 8.80 26.41 5.82
CA PRO A 14 8.50 27.82 5.60
C PRO A 14 9.76 28.69 5.44
N GLU A 15 10.81 28.42 6.20
CA GLU A 15 12.07 29.15 6.10
C GLU A 15 12.73 28.90 4.74
N ILE A 16 12.85 27.65 4.31
CA ILE A 16 13.38 27.30 2.98
C ILE A 16 12.53 27.93 1.86
N LEU A 17 11.19 27.89 2.00
CA LEU A 17 10.28 28.51 1.03
C LEU A 17 10.40 30.04 0.97
N SER A 18 10.87 30.69 2.02
CA SER A 18 11.11 32.15 2.06
C SER A 18 12.37 32.57 1.29
N ILE A 19 13.32 31.66 1.07
CA ILE A 19 14.60 31.96 0.39
C ILE A 19 14.35 32.09 -1.12
N PRO A 20 14.73 33.22 -1.75
CA PRO A 20 14.64 33.36 -3.18
C PRO A 20 15.48 32.30 -3.92
N GLN A 21 15.02 31.87 -5.09
CA GLN A 21 15.72 30.82 -5.83
C GLN A 21 17.16 31.22 -6.22
N GLU A 22 17.38 32.49 -6.58
CA GLU A 22 18.72 33.01 -6.90
C GLU A 22 19.67 32.90 -5.69
N THR A 23 19.16 33.20 -4.48
CA THR A 23 19.93 33.09 -3.25
C THR A 23 20.26 31.62 -2.94
N MET A 24 19.30 30.69 -3.18
CA MET A 24 19.54 29.27 -3.02
C MET A 24 20.62 28.76 -3.98
N GLU A 25 20.60 29.18 -5.24
CA GLU A 25 21.64 28.82 -6.20
C GLU A 25 23.03 29.41 -5.83
N GLN A 26 23.05 30.57 -5.16
CA GLN A 26 24.28 31.11 -4.63
C GLN A 26 24.81 30.27 -3.45
N PHE A 27 23.94 29.81 -2.57
CA PHE A 27 24.34 28.93 -1.45
C PHE A 27 24.97 27.62 -1.92
N TYR A 28 24.47 27.00 -3.00
CA TYR A 28 25.11 25.81 -3.58
C TYR A 28 26.51 26.09 -4.15
N LYS A 29 26.76 27.31 -4.63
CA LYS A 29 28.10 27.69 -5.09
C LYS A 29 29.07 27.98 -3.94
N ASP A 30 28.56 28.61 -2.88
CA ASP A 30 29.37 29.03 -1.74
C ASP A 30 29.66 27.85 -0.79
N ALA A 31 28.76 26.86 -0.74
CA ALA A 31 28.85 25.67 0.09
C ALA A 31 28.51 24.41 -0.72
N PRO A 32 29.48 23.86 -1.49
CA PRO A 32 29.24 22.71 -2.37
C PRO A 32 28.72 21.45 -1.66
N GLU A 33 28.93 21.32 -0.36
CA GLU A 33 28.37 20.24 0.47
C GLU A 33 26.85 20.27 0.56
N LEU A 34 26.20 21.39 0.24
CA LEU A 34 24.74 21.48 0.17
C LEU A 34 24.16 20.77 -1.07
N GLU A 35 24.99 20.50 -2.07
CA GLU A 35 24.52 19.84 -3.30
C GLU A 35 23.86 18.48 -3.04
N GLN A 36 24.31 17.75 -2.04
CA GLN A 36 23.69 16.48 -1.62
C GLN A 36 22.23 16.64 -1.17
N TYR A 37 21.82 17.84 -0.76
CA TYR A 37 20.47 18.15 -0.31
C TYR A 37 19.60 18.82 -1.39
N ARG A 38 20.17 19.14 -2.56
CA ARG A 38 19.46 19.82 -3.65
C ARG A 38 18.10 19.18 -3.93
N ARG A 39 18.06 17.85 -4.05
CA ARG A 39 16.81 17.13 -4.32
C ARG A 39 15.78 17.30 -3.20
N ALA A 40 16.18 17.27 -1.95
CA ALA A 40 15.27 17.48 -0.81
C ALA A 40 14.71 18.91 -0.81
N ILE A 41 15.56 19.90 -1.08
CA ILE A 41 15.17 21.31 -1.17
C ILE A 41 14.24 21.54 -2.36
N GLU A 42 14.50 20.94 -3.53
CA GLU A 42 13.61 21.00 -4.68
C GLU A 42 12.22 20.43 -4.39
N VAL A 43 12.12 19.35 -3.63
CA VAL A 43 10.83 18.77 -3.20
C VAL A 43 10.04 19.77 -2.35
N ILE A 44 10.71 20.53 -1.48
CA ILE A 44 10.08 21.57 -0.66
C ILE A 44 9.68 22.76 -1.56
N THR A 45 10.60 23.29 -2.36
CA THR A 45 10.38 24.51 -3.15
C THR A 45 9.32 24.36 -4.24
N ARG A 46 9.12 23.16 -4.80
CA ARG A 46 8.02 22.88 -5.74
C ARG A 46 6.63 23.13 -5.15
N ARG A 47 6.50 22.99 -3.82
CA ARG A 47 5.21 23.25 -3.15
C ARG A 47 4.92 24.72 -2.90
N ARG A 48 5.82 25.64 -3.31
CA ARG A 48 5.70 27.08 -3.01
C ARG A 48 4.36 27.67 -3.44
N GLU A 49 3.88 27.35 -4.63
CA GLU A 49 2.59 27.84 -5.15
C GLU A 49 1.37 27.24 -4.41
N HIS A 50 1.59 26.13 -3.72
CA HIS A 50 0.59 25.39 -2.97
C HIS A 50 0.73 25.54 -1.46
N THR A 51 1.66 26.37 -1.02
CA THR A 51 1.85 26.73 0.40
C THR A 51 1.15 28.06 0.66
N LEU A 52 0.38 28.10 1.72
CA LEU A 52 -0.42 29.23 2.10
C LEU A 52 0.30 30.12 3.12
N SER A 53 -0.38 31.15 3.65
CA SER A 53 0.18 31.93 4.76
C SER A 53 0.34 31.07 6.04
N ALA A 54 1.22 31.46 6.93
CA ALA A 54 1.47 30.73 8.17
C ALA A 54 0.20 30.51 9.00
N ALA A 55 -0.73 31.46 9.01
CA ALA A 55 -2.01 31.34 9.70
C ALA A 55 -2.92 30.29 9.06
N GLU A 56 -3.00 30.27 7.73
CA GLU A 56 -3.78 29.29 6.97
C GLU A 56 -3.18 27.89 7.06
N GLU A 57 -1.85 27.76 7.00
CA GLU A 57 -1.14 26.49 7.18
C GLU A 57 -1.40 25.90 8.58
N ASN A 58 -1.43 26.73 9.61
CA ASN A 58 -1.75 26.30 10.97
C ASN A 58 -3.19 25.76 11.06
N ILE A 59 -4.15 26.42 10.39
CA ILE A 59 -5.55 25.93 10.33
C ILE A 59 -5.61 24.60 9.56
N LEU A 60 -4.92 24.48 8.43
CA LEU A 60 -4.89 23.24 7.65
C LEU A 60 -4.21 22.09 8.41
N ALA A 61 -3.16 22.39 9.16
CA ALA A 61 -2.50 21.40 10.01
C ALA A 61 -3.45 20.88 11.10
N ALA A 62 -4.19 21.76 11.76
CA ALA A 62 -5.21 21.37 12.73
C ALA A 62 -6.37 20.57 12.09
N ALA A 63 -6.80 20.96 10.88
CA ALA A 63 -7.80 20.22 10.10
C ALA A 63 -7.32 18.82 9.69
N GLY A 64 -6.02 18.59 9.56
CA GLY A 64 -5.41 17.31 9.21
C GLY A 64 -5.73 16.18 10.21
N GLU A 65 -5.85 16.51 11.49
CA GLU A 65 -6.25 15.53 12.52
C GLU A 65 -7.70 15.06 12.32
N LEU A 66 -8.61 15.99 12.02
CA LEU A 66 -10.01 15.68 11.71
C LEU A 66 -10.12 14.89 10.40
N ALA A 67 -9.28 15.22 9.45
CA ALA A 67 -9.24 14.61 8.14
C ALA A 67 -8.81 13.14 8.16
N ALA A 68 -8.03 12.70 9.13
CA ALA A 68 -7.67 11.29 9.33
C ALA A 68 -8.84 10.40 9.77
N GLY A 69 -9.97 10.98 10.15
CA GLY A 69 -11.15 10.29 10.68
C GLY A 69 -11.70 9.19 9.77
N PRO A 70 -11.96 9.44 8.49
CA PRO A 70 -12.47 8.42 7.56
C PRO A 70 -11.56 7.22 7.41
N GLU A 71 -10.27 7.43 7.21
CA GLU A 71 -9.28 6.34 7.09
C GLU A 71 -9.20 5.53 8.38
N ASN A 72 -9.13 6.19 9.53
CA ASN A 72 -9.08 5.52 10.83
C ASN A 72 -10.36 4.71 11.08
N THR A 73 -11.53 5.27 10.78
CA THR A 73 -12.82 4.57 10.92
C THR A 73 -12.87 3.32 10.06
N PHE A 74 -12.46 3.41 8.80
CA PHE A 74 -12.39 2.24 7.91
C PHE A 74 -11.37 1.21 8.40
N SER A 75 -10.22 1.66 8.87
CA SER A 75 -9.16 0.79 9.39
C SER A 75 -9.63 -0.01 10.62
N MET A 76 -10.29 0.63 11.58
CA MET A 76 -10.86 -0.04 12.75
C MET A 76 -11.94 -1.03 12.35
N PHE A 77 -12.88 -0.62 11.52
CA PHE A 77 -13.91 -1.50 10.99
C PHE A 77 -13.31 -2.71 10.28
N ASN A 78 -12.39 -2.49 9.34
CA ASN A 78 -11.85 -3.54 8.47
C ASN A 78 -10.92 -4.52 9.20
N ASN A 79 -10.14 -4.04 10.14
CA ASN A 79 -9.11 -4.87 10.78
C ASN A 79 -9.52 -5.42 12.16
N ALA A 80 -10.46 -4.76 12.84
CA ALA A 80 -10.87 -5.15 14.19
C ALA A 80 -12.33 -5.63 14.30
N ASP A 81 -13.28 -4.90 13.71
CA ASP A 81 -14.69 -5.11 13.98
C ASP A 81 -15.34 -6.12 13.05
N ILE A 82 -14.97 -6.11 11.75
CA ILE A 82 -15.57 -7.02 10.78
C ILE A 82 -15.26 -8.48 11.10
N LYS A 83 -16.30 -9.30 11.12
CA LYS A 83 -16.17 -10.75 11.34
C LYS A 83 -16.79 -11.48 10.15
N PHE A 84 -15.98 -12.26 9.48
CA PHE A 84 -16.46 -13.15 8.41
C PHE A 84 -17.02 -14.45 8.99
N PRO A 85 -17.88 -15.12 8.23
CA PRO A 85 -18.48 -16.37 8.69
C PRO A 85 -17.46 -17.51 8.79
N TYR A 86 -17.89 -18.57 9.46
CA TYR A 86 -17.20 -19.87 9.41
C TYR A 86 -17.62 -20.62 8.16
N ILE A 87 -16.69 -21.35 7.60
CA ILE A 87 -16.89 -22.35 6.54
C ILE A 87 -16.48 -23.74 7.07
N THR A 88 -16.88 -24.76 6.34
CA THR A 88 -16.34 -26.11 6.53
C THR A 88 -15.42 -26.42 5.36
N ASP A 89 -14.18 -26.77 5.65
CA ASP A 89 -13.19 -27.13 4.63
C ASP A 89 -13.45 -28.55 4.07
N VAL A 90 -12.63 -29.00 3.14
CA VAL A 90 -12.73 -30.30 2.50
C VAL A 90 -12.46 -31.47 3.45
N GLU A 91 -11.81 -31.21 4.60
CA GLU A 91 -11.51 -32.18 5.65
C GLU A 91 -12.60 -32.22 6.72
N GLY A 92 -13.61 -31.36 6.64
CA GLY A 92 -14.70 -31.26 7.62
C GLY A 92 -14.39 -30.31 8.79
N ASN A 93 -13.28 -29.59 8.78
CA ASN A 93 -12.93 -28.66 9.84
C ASN A 93 -13.72 -27.35 9.70
N ARG A 94 -14.16 -26.82 10.84
CA ARG A 94 -14.83 -25.52 10.89
C ARG A 94 -13.80 -24.40 11.05
N ILE A 95 -13.61 -23.58 10.02
CA ILE A 95 -12.60 -22.51 9.97
C ILE A 95 -13.29 -21.18 9.76
N GLN A 96 -12.89 -20.15 10.53
CA GLN A 96 -13.34 -18.79 10.30
C GLN A 96 -12.58 -18.18 9.12
N ILE A 97 -13.31 -17.56 8.19
CA ILE A 97 -12.68 -16.77 7.13
C ILE A 97 -12.03 -15.52 7.76
N THR A 98 -10.83 -15.19 7.30
CA THR A 98 -10.09 -13.99 7.66
C THR A 98 -9.49 -13.36 6.42
N HIS A 99 -9.04 -12.10 6.51
CA HIS A 99 -8.29 -11.48 5.40
C HIS A 99 -7.04 -12.28 5.03
N ALA A 100 -6.37 -12.86 6.02
CA ALA A 100 -5.13 -13.62 5.81
C ALA A 100 -5.36 -14.93 5.05
N ASN A 101 -6.42 -15.70 5.37
CA ASN A 101 -6.67 -16.99 4.75
C ASN A 101 -7.55 -16.94 3.50
N PHE A 102 -8.11 -15.78 3.14
CA PHE A 102 -9.02 -15.62 2.00
C PHE A 102 -8.40 -16.11 0.68
N ILE A 103 -7.22 -15.61 0.34
CA ILE A 103 -6.54 -15.98 -0.93
C ILE A 103 -6.12 -17.44 -0.92
N ARG A 104 -5.67 -17.99 0.22
CA ARG A 104 -5.34 -19.40 0.36
C ARG A 104 -6.53 -20.28 -0.03
N PHE A 105 -7.73 -19.97 0.48
CA PHE A 105 -8.93 -20.72 0.12
C PHE A 105 -9.36 -20.53 -1.34
N LEU A 106 -9.10 -19.38 -1.94
CA LEU A 106 -9.35 -19.16 -3.38
C LEU A 106 -8.39 -19.92 -4.30
N ASN A 107 -7.27 -20.41 -3.78
CA ASN A 107 -6.36 -21.33 -4.48
C ASN A 107 -6.82 -22.80 -4.40
N ASP A 108 -7.77 -23.14 -3.54
CA ASP A 108 -8.24 -24.52 -3.36
C ASP A 108 -8.83 -25.10 -4.65
N LYS A 109 -8.64 -26.41 -4.87
CA LYS A 109 -9.17 -27.12 -6.04
C LYS A 109 -10.70 -27.27 -5.99
N ASP A 110 -11.28 -27.32 -4.76
CA ASP A 110 -12.75 -27.37 -4.60
C ASP A 110 -13.40 -26.03 -4.92
N ARG A 111 -14.10 -26.00 -6.03
CA ARG A 111 -14.85 -24.83 -6.50
C ARG A 111 -15.96 -24.41 -5.55
N SER A 112 -16.59 -25.36 -4.87
CA SER A 112 -17.66 -25.07 -3.90
C SER A 112 -17.11 -24.32 -2.70
N LEU A 113 -15.96 -24.73 -2.18
CA LEU A 113 -15.25 -24.05 -1.10
C LEU A 113 -14.85 -22.62 -1.53
N ARG A 114 -14.24 -22.45 -2.70
CA ARG A 114 -13.90 -21.10 -3.23
C ARG A 114 -15.11 -20.17 -3.30
N LYS A 115 -16.24 -20.70 -3.79
CA LYS A 115 -17.50 -19.94 -3.86
C LYS A 115 -18.04 -19.56 -2.49
N GLN A 116 -18.01 -20.49 -1.53
CA GLN A 116 -18.44 -20.21 -0.14
C GLN A 116 -17.59 -19.12 0.51
N VAL A 117 -16.27 -19.22 0.38
CA VAL A 117 -15.33 -18.24 0.94
C VAL A 117 -15.54 -16.86 0.29
N PHE A 118 -15.63 -16.80 -1.03
CA PHE A 118 -15.90 -15.57 -1.77
C PHE A 118 -17.20 -14.91 -1.31
N ARG A 119 -18.29 -15.67 -1.26
CA ARG A 119 -19.57 -15.18 -0.77
C ARG A 119 -19.49 -14.74 0.68
N GLY A 120 -18.85 -15.52 1.52
CA GLY A 120 -18.69 -15.21 2.95
C GLY A 120 -18.05 -13.83 3.17
N VAL A 121 -17.05 -13.47 2.38
CA VAL A 121 -16.41 -12.16 2.46
C VAL A 121 -17.30 -11.06 1.86
N TYR A 122 -17.70 -11.20 0.61
CA TYR A 122 -18.40 -10.11 -0.08
C TYR A 122 -19.82 -9.86 0.41
N ASP A 123 -20.57 -10.91 0.80
CA ASP A 123 -21.89 -10.75 1.40
C ASP A 123 -21.79 -10.10 2.80
N THR A 124 -20.67 -10.28 3.51
CA THR A 124 -20.39 -9.56 4.76
C THR A 124 -20.17 -8.08 4.50
N TYR A 125 -19.31 -7.71 3.54
CA TYR A 125 -19.13 -6.30 3.17
C TYR A 125 -20.42 -5.66 2.65
N ALA A 126 -21.22 -6.39 1.88
CA ALA A 126 -22.48 -5.88 1.35
C ALA A 126 -23.46 -5.43 2.45
N LYS A 127 -23.45 -6.07 3.62
CA LYS A 127 -24.27 -5.66 4.79
C LYS A 127 -23.87 -4.28 5.31
N TRP A 128 -22.63 -3.86 5.10
CA TRP A 128 -22.07 -2.59 5.54
C TRP A 128 -21.94 -1.57 4.41
N GLY A 129 -22.53 -1.85 3.23
CA GLY A 129 -22.34 -1.06 2.03
C GLY A 129 -22.60 0.44 2.23
N ASN A 130 -23.66 0.82 2.91
CA ASN A 130 -23.99 2.23 3.18
C ASN A 130 -22.94 2.90 4.09
N THR A 131 -22.50 2.21 5.14
CA THR A 131 -21.48 2.72 6.06
C THR A 131 -20.13 2.90 5.34
N VAL A 132 -19.67 1.88 4.61
CA VAL A 132 -18.43 1.95 3.85
C VAL A 132 -18.49 3.03 2.77
N ALA A 133 -19.62 3.15 2.05
CA ALA A 133 -19.82 4.22 1.08
C ALA A 133 -19.78 5.61 1.72
N SER A 134 -20.39 5.79 2.90
CA SER A 134 -20.36 7.07 3.63
C SER A 134 -18.94 7.46 4.04
N VAL A 135 -18.16 6.51 4.55
CA VAL A 135 -16.75 6.71 4.90
C VAL A 135 -15.91 7.07 3.66
N PHE A 136 -16.11 6.34 2.57
CA PHE A 136 -15.44 6.61 1.29
C PHE A 136 -15.75 8.02 0.74
N VAL A 137 -17.04 8.41 0.74
CA VAL A 137 -17.45 9.75 0.31
C VAL A 137 -16.86 10.83 1.21
N SER A 138 -16.75 10.57 2.52
CA SER A 138 -16.12 11.51 3.46
C SER A 138 -14.63 11.68 3.15
N ASN A 139 -13.92 10.60 2.81
CA ASN A 139 -12.54 10.67 2.36
C ASN A 139 -12.39 11.48 1.05
N LEU A 140 -13.27 11.25 0.06
CA LEU A 140 -13.25 12.03 -1.19
C LEU A 140 -13.49 13.54 -0.94
N LYS A 141 -14.39 13.89 -0.02
CA LYS A 141 -14.64 15.29 0.34
C LYS A 141 -13.42 15.94 0.99
N GLN A 142 -12.75 15.20 1.86
CA GLN A 142 -11.52 15.63 2.50
C GLN A 142 -10.41 15.90 1.46
N GLU A 143 -10.15 14.95 0.57
CA GLU A 143 -9.15 15.08 -0.49
C GLU A 143 -9.42 16.30 -1.38
N ASN A 144 -10.69 16.49 -1.79
CA ASN A 144 -11.10 17.64 -2.56
C ASN A 144 -10.93 18.96 -1.80
N PHE A 145 -11.18 18.95 -0.49
CA PHE A 145 -10.97 20.13 0.36
C PHE A 145 -9.49 20.53 0.34
N PHE A 146 -8.56 19.60 0.61
CA PHE A 146 -7.14 19.93 0.64
C PHE A 146 -6.62 20.34 -0.73
N ALA A 147 -7.01 19.64 -1.81
CA ALA A 147 -6.62 20.02 -3.17
C ALA A 147 -7.05 21.47 -3.48
N LYS A 148 -8.30 21.82 -3.17
CA LYS A 148 -8.82 23.16 -3.40
C LYS A 148 -8.12 24.22 -2.55
N MET A 149 -7.94 23.96 -1.24
CA MET A 149 -7.28 24.91 -0.34
C MET A 149 -5.83 25.16 -0.76
N ARG A 150 -5.11 24.14 -1.19
CA ARG A 150 -3.75 24.23 -1.68
C ARG A 150 -3.63 24.64 -3.16
N LYS A 151 -4.73 25.07 -3.78
CA LYS A 151 -4.78 25.58 -5.17
C LYS A 151 -4.33 24.58 -6.23
N TYR A 152 -4.52 23.29 -5.98
CA TYR A 152 -4.34 22.29 -7.02
C TYR A 152 -5.57 22.22 -7.94
N PRO A 153 -5.40 21.98 -9.25
CA PRO A 153 -6.53 21.88 -10.18
C PRO A 153 -7.40 20.64 -9.93
N SER A 154 -6.83 19.60 -9.32
CA SER A 154 -7.53 18.36 -8.97
C SER A 154 -6.82 17.62 -7.85
N VAL A 155 -7.52 16.67 -7.21
CA VAL A 155 -6.91 15.72 -6.27
C VAL A 155 -5.81 14.90 -6.95
N ARG A 156 -6.02 14.48 -8.20
CA ARG A 156 -5.02 13.76 -9.00
C ARG A 156 -3.74 14.58 -9.16
N ALA A 157 -3.86 15.84 -9.55
CA ALA A 157 -2.71 16.73 -9.68
C ALA A 157 -1.97 16.91 -8.36
N MET A 158 -2.69 17.03 -7.24
CA MET A 158 -2.11 17.13 -5.90
C MET A 158 -1.24 15.91 -5.57
N HIS A 159 -1.79 14.71 -5.68
CA HIS A 159 -1.05 13.48 -5.35
C HIS A 159 0.11 13.20 -6.31
N LEU A 160 -0.04 13.46 -7.61
CA LEU A 160 1.03 13.26 -8.57
C LEU A 160 2.17 14.27 -8.39
N SER A 161 1.87 15.48 -7.88
CA SER A 161 2.88 16.51 -7.63
C SER A 161 3.90 16.10 -6.56
N GLU A 162 3.51 15.30 -5.58
CA GLU A 162 4.42 14.80 -4.53
C GLU A 162 5.59 14.01 -5.13
N GLY A 163 5.30 13.14 -6.09
CA GLY A 163 6.29 12.35 -6.82
C GLY A 163 6.91 13.07 -8.03
N ASN A 164 6.49 14.32 -8.32
CA ASN A 164 6.82 15.03 -9.56
C ASN A 164 6.44 14.22 -10.81
N ILE A 165 5.26 13.60 -10.80
CA ILE A 165 4.78 12.77 -11.90
C ILE A 165 3.82 13.60 -12.76
N PRO A 166 4.11 13.81 -14.05
CA PRO A 166 3.18 14.46 -14.97
C PRO A 166 1.85 13.67 -15.09
N GLU A 167 0.72 14.37 -15.18
CA GLU A 167 -0.59 13.72 -15.35
C GLU A 167 -0.65 12.84 -16.60
N THR A 168 0.12 13.18 -17.63
CA THR A 168 0.24 12.40 -18.87
C THR A 168 0.78 10.98 -18.63
N VAL A 169 1.60 10.76 -17.59
CA VAL A 169 2.08 9.41 -17.22
C VAL A 169 0.91 8.57 -16.71
N TYR A 170 0.05 9.17 -15.88
CA TYR A 170 -1.15 8.52 -15.37
C TYR A 170 -2.12 8.18 -16.49
N ASP A 171 -2.41 9.13 -17.38
CA ASP A 171 -3.31 8.92 -18.52
C ASP A 171 -2.75 7.85 -19.48
N ASN A 172 -1.45 7.91 -19.80
CA ASN A 172 -0.79 6.90 -20.65
C ASN A 172 -0.81 5.49 -20.01
N LEU A 173 -0.74 5.38 -18.68
CA LEU A 173 -0.89 4.10 -17.99
C LEU A 173 -2.29 3.51 -18.25
N ILE A 174 -3.34 4.31 -18.09
CA ILE A 174 -4.72 3.89 -18.33
C ILE A 174 -4.91 3.47 -19.80
N GLU A 175 -4.46 4.29 -20.74
CA GLU A 175 -4.55 3.99 -22.18
C GLU A 175 -3.80 2.70 -22.53
N THR A 176 -2.61 2.50 -21.95
CA THR A 176 -1.81 1.30 -22.20
C THR A 176 -2.52 0.06 -21.66
N VAL A 177 -3.06 0.11 -20.44
CA VAL A 177 -3.86 -0.98 -19.88
C VAL A 177 -5.06 -1.28 -20.77
N HIS A 178 -5.82 -0.26 -21.19
CA HIS A 178 -6.97 -0.44 -22.07
C HIS A 178 -6.59 -1.09 -23.42
N ARG A 179 -5.46 -0.69 -24.00
CA ARG A 179 -4.93 -1.27 -25.25
C ARG A 179 -4.65 -2.76 -25.13
N HIS A 180 -4.22 -3.21 -23.94
CA HIS A 180 -3.86 -4.60 -23.66
C HIS A 180 -4.98 -5.43 -22.99
N LEU A 181 -6.17 -4.85 -22.73
CA LEU A 181 -7.34 -5.62 -22.25
C LEU A 181 -7.69 -6.82 -23.14
N PRO A 182 -7.59 -6.77 -24.48
CA PRO A 182 -7.83 -7.95 -25.31
C PRO A 182 -6.92 -9.14 -24.96
N ASP A 183 -5.68 -8.91 -24.56
CA ASP A 183 -4.76 -9.97 -24.13
C ASP A 183 -5.21 -10.58 -22.80
N MET A 184 -5.67 -9.76 -21.87
CA MET A 184 -6.26 -10.22 -20.62
C MET A 184 -7.53 -11.05 -20.89
N HIS A 185 -8.39 -10.60 -21.80
CA HIS A 185 -9.61 -11.34 -22.16
C HIS A 185 -9.27 -12.70 -22.80
N ARG A 186 -8.23 -12.78 -23.63
CA ARG A 186 -7.74 -14.05 -24.19
C ARG A 186 -7.25 -14.99 -23.09
N TYR A 187 -6.50 -14.45 -22.11
CA TYR A 187 -6.06 -15.24 -20.95
C TYR A 187 -7.26 -15.75 -20.14
N MET A 188 -8.26 -14.90 -19.87
CA MET A 188 -9.48 -15.32 -19.16
C MET A 188 -10.26 -16.40 -19.92
N ALA A 189 -10.34 -16.31 -21.24
CA ALA A 189 -10.96 -17.35 -22.08
C ALA A 189 -10.18 -18.67 -22.01
N LEU A 190 -8.85 -18.63 -22.04
CA LEU A 190 -7.98 -19.78 -21.86
C LEU A 190 -8.18 -20.40 -20.47
N ARG A 191 -8.18 -19.57 -19.42
CA ARG A 191 -8.40 -20.00 -18.04
C ARG A 191 -9.75 -20.72 -17.89
N LYS A 192 -10.82 -20.13 -18.42
CA LYS A 192 -12.15 -20.76 -18.47
C LYS A 192 -12.12 -22.14 -19.09
N LYS A 193 -11.42 -22.28 -20.24
CA LYS A 193 -11.30 -23.55 -20.98
C LYS A 193 -10.51 -24.60 -20.17
N ILE A 194 -9.38 -24.22 -19.58
CA ILE A 194 -8.55 -25.13 -18.78
C ILE A 194 -9.30 -25.63 -17.56
N LEU A 195 -10.01 -24.74 -16.86
CA LEU A 195 -10.81 -25.09 -15.68
C LEU A 195 -12.09 -25.88 -16.01
N GLY A 196 -12.49 -25.97 -17.27
CA GLY A 196 -13.68 -26.69 -17.71
C GLY A 196 -14.99 -26.13 -17.17
N VAL A 197 -15.04 -24.83 -16.88
CA VAL A 197 -16.23 -24.19 -16.30
C VAL A 197 -17.07 -23.51 -17.36
N GLU A 198 -18.40 -23.59 -17.23
CA GLU A 198 -19.32 -22.90 -18.15
C GLU A 198 -19.23 -21.38 -18.01
N HIS A 199 -19.14 -20.89 -16.78
CA HIS A 199 -18.98 -19.48 -16.43
C HIS A 199 -17.81 -19.31 -15.50
N LEU A 200 -16.84 -18.46 -15.87
CA LEU A 200 -15.72 -18.06 -15.03
C LEU A 200 -16.21 -16.97 -14.06
N HIS A 201 -15.99 -17.20 -12.78
CA HIS A 201 -16.32 -16.25 -11.72
C HIS A 201 -15.04 -15.71 -11.04
N MET A 202 -15.15 -14.62 -10.28
CA MET A 202 -14.02 -14.05 -9.56
C MET A 202 -13.33 -15.04 -8.61
N TYR A 203 -14.07 -15.97 -8.03
CA TYR A 203 -13.51 -17.03 -7.18
C TYR A 203 -12.78 -18.13 -7.96
N ASP A 204 -12.75 -18.08 -9.29
CA ASP A 204 -12.01 -19.01 -10.15
C ASP A 204 -10.66 -18.41 -10.61
N LEU A 205 -10.32 -17.18 -10.19
CA LEU A 205 -9.15 -16.48 -10.73
C LEU A 205 -7.83 -16.84 -10.05
N TYR A 206 -7.88 -17.37 -8.83
CA TYR A 206 -6.68 -17.67 -8.06
C TYR A 206 -6.25 -19.15 -8.12
N VAL A 207 -7.19 -20.05 -8.41
CA VAL A 207 -6.87 -21.49 -8.47
C VAL A 207 -5.78 -21.77 -9.51
N PRO A 208 -4.74 -22.55 -9.16
CA PRO A 208 -3.68 -22.92 -10.10
C PRO A 208 -4.22 -23.60 -11.36
N LEU A 209 -3.67 -23.25 -12.52
CA LEU A 209 -4.00 -23.87 -13.81
C LEU A 209 -3.11 -25.07 -14.13
N VAL A 210 -1.91 -25.10 -13.55
CA VAL A 210 -0.95 -26.18 -13.75
C VAL A 210 -1.05 -27.10 -12.53
N PRO A 211 -1.43 -28.36 -12.71
CA PRO A 211 -1.41 -29.34 -11.63
C PRO A 211 -0.01 -29.45 -11.02
N ASP A 212 0.07 -29.68 -9.73
CA ASP A 212 1.29 -29.95 -8.97
C ASP A 212 2.38 -28.84 -9.00
N ALA A 213 2.02 -27.64 -9.43
CA ALA A 213 2.88 -26.45 -9.29
C ALA A 213 2.81 -25.81 -7.90
N ASP A 214 1.93 -26.30 -7.03
CA ASP A 214 1.70 -25.77 -5.69
C ASP A 214 2.69 -26.41 -4.72
N GLN A 215 3.73 -25.65 -4.36
CA GLN A 215 4.75 -26.06 -3.40
C GLN A 215 4.57 -25.27 -2.11
N THR A 216 4.41 -25.97 -1.00
CA THR A 216 4.51 -25.34 0.31
C THR A 216 5.99 -25.20 0.68
N ILE A 217 6.45 -23.97 0.79
CA ILE A 217 7.83 -23.65 1.16
C ILE A 217 7.81 -23.16 2.63
N PRO A 218 8.34 -23.94 3.57
CA PRO A 218 8.49 -23.51 4.95
C PRO A 218 9.32 -22.23 5.08
N TYR A 219 9.07 -21.42 6.09
CA TYR A 219 9.75 -20.14 6.26
C TYR A 219 11.28 -20.27 6.34
N GLU A 220 11.78 -21.30 7.01
CA GLU A 220 13.22 -21.54 7.12
C GLU A 220 13.85 -21.84 5.74
N GLU A 221 13.17 -22.63 4.92
CA GLU A 221 13.59 -22.89 3.54
C GLU A 221 13.50 -21.63 2.67
N ALA A 222 12.44 -20.82 2.88
CA ALA A 222 12.28 -19.54 2.17
C ALA A 222 13.46 -18.59 2.45
N LYS A 223 13.92 -18.49 3.71
CA LYS A 223 15.11 -17.69 4.06
C LYS A 223 16.34 -18.13 3.28
N GLU A 224 16.59 -19.43 3.21
CA GLU A 224 17.73 -19.98 2.47
C GLU A 224 17.62 -19.71 0.96
N ASN A 225 16.42 -19.88 0.39
CA ASN A 225 16.18 -19.64 -1.02
C ASN A 225 16.37 -18.15 -1.39
N VAL A 226 15.89 -17.23 -0.55
CA VAL A 226 16.09 -15.78 -0.72
C VAL A 226 17.58 -15.44 -0.60
N ALA A 227 18.29 -15.98 0.38
CA ALA A 227 19.72 -15.73 0.55
C ALA A 227 20.53 -16.22 -0.67
N LYS A 228 20.21 -17.40 -1.23
CA LYS A 228 20.82 -17.94 -2.46
C LYS A 228 20.51 -17.07 -3.69
N ALA A 229 19.24 -16.65 -3.83
CA ALA A 229 18.81 -15.81 -4.96
C ALA A 229 19.49 -14.43 -4.95
N LEU A 230 19.77 -13.88 -3.77
CA LEU A 230 20.41 -12.57 -3.59
C LEU A 230 21.95 -12.65 -3.49
N ALA A 231 22.55 -13.84 -3.56
CA ALA A 231 24.01 -14.01 -3.54
C ALA A 231 24.77 -13.15 -4.58
N PRO A 232 24.25 -12.93 -5.81
CA PRO A 232 24.89 -12.03 -6.77
C PRO A 232 25.04 -10.58 -6.32
N MET A 233 24.25 -10.13 -5.32
CA MET A 233 24.36 -8.79 -4.73
C MET A 233 25.62 -8.60 -3.86
N GLY A 234 26.33 -9.69 -3.60
CA GLY A 234 27.57 -9.69 -2.83
C GLY A 234 27.37 -9.96 -1.32
N LYS A 235 28.51 -10.29 -0.68
CA LYS A 235 28.52 -10.74 0.72
C LYS A 235 27.98 -9.68 1.68
N ALA A 236 28.31 -8.42 1.51
CA ALA A 236 27.84 -7.33 2.37
C ALA A 236 26.30 -7.25 2.40
N TYR A 237 25.64 -7.43 1.25
CA TYR A 237 24.19 -7.42 1.16
C TYR A 237 23.57 -8.64 1.85
N THR A 238 24.10 -9.83 1.60
CA THR A 238 23.58 -11.07 2.18
C THR A 238 23.84 -11.18 3.68
N ASP A 239 24.90 -10.56 4.21
CA ASP A 239 25.16 -10.50 5.64
C ASP A 239 24.08 -9.65 6.35
N ILE A 240 23.72 -8.47 5.80
CA ILE A 240 22.62 -7.64 6.32
C ILE A 240 21.29 -8.39 6.30
N LEU A 241 21.03 -9.14 5.22
CA LEU A 241 19.81 -9.95 5.12
C LEU A 241 19.75 -11.00 6.25
N ARG A 242 20.85 -11.70 6.53
CA ARG A 242 20.91 -12.69 7.61
C ARG A 242 20.75 -12.03 8.97
N GLU A 243 21.39 -10.90 9.19
CA GLU A 243 21.22 -10.09 10.40
C GLU A 243 19.73 -9.77 10.63
N GLY A 244 18.99 -9.40 9.58
CA GLY A 244 17.57 -9.13 9.66
C GLY A 244 16.73 -10.35 10.08
N TYR A 245 17.11 -11.54 9.64
CA TYR A 245 16.46 -12.79 10.04
C TYR A 245 16.73 -13.17 11.50
N GLU A 246 17.91 -12.86 12.03
CA GLU A 246 18.36 -13.27 13.35
C GLU A 246 17.96 -12.27 14.45
N ASN A 247 17.86 -10.98 14.12
CA ASN A 247 17.67 -9.90 15.10
C ASN A 247 16.23 -9.37 15.19
N GLY A 248 15.25 -10.12 14.69
CA GLY A 248 13.84 -9.80 14.89
C GLY A 248 13.34 -8.58 14.12
N TRP A 249 13.96 -8.26 12.97
CA TRP A 249 13.48 -7.16 12.13
C TRP A 249 12.16 -7.51 11.42
N ILE A 250 11.80 -8.80 11.40
CA ILE A 250 10.68 -9.34 10.65
C ILE A 250 9.67 -9.97 11.60
N ASP A 251 8.47 -9.42 11.65
CA ASP A 251 7.32 -10.04 12.30
C ASP A 251 6.63 -10.98 11.29
N VAL A 252 6.83 -12.29 11.46
CA VAL A 252 6.58 -13.30 10.41
C VAL A 252 5.17 -13.83 10.42
N VAL A 253 4.67 -14.27 11.59
CA VAL A 253 3.50 -15.15 11.69
C VAL A 253 2.19 -14.35 11.71
N ALA A 254 1.19 -14.82 10.97
CA ALA A 254 -0.18 -14.31 11.08
C ALA A 254 -0.77 -14.62 12.46
N ASN A 255 -1.41 -13.63 13.07
CA ASN A 255 -2.13 -13.81 14.33
C ASN A 255 -3.40 -12.94 14.40
N ALA A 256 -4.21 -13.16 15.41
CA ALA A 256 -5.43 -12.40 15.63
C ALA A 256 -5.11 -10.90 15.87
N ASN A 257 -5.88 -10.03 15.24
CA ASN A 257 -5.74 -8.56 15.30
C ASN A 257 -4.47 -7.99 14.64
N LYS A 258 -3.65 -8.81 14.00
CA LYS A 258 -2.55 -8.32 13.16
C LYS A 258 -3.10 -7.80 11.83
N ARG A 259 -2.58 -6.65 11.38
CA ARG A 259 -2.93 -6.08 10.08
C ARG A 259 -2.56 -7.06 8.97
N SER A 260 -3.48 -7.28 8.03
CA SER A 260 -3.24 -8.13 6.86
C SER A 260 -2.25 -7.50 5.87
N GLY A 261 -1.70 -8.34 4.99
CA GLY A 261 -0.74 -7.93 3.98
C GLY A 261 0.71 -8.06 4.46
N ALA A 262 1.62 -7.41 3.76
CA ALA A 262 3.04 -7.35 4.10
C ALA A 262 3.58 -5.96 3.78
N TYR A 263 4.55 -5.50 4.55
CA TYR A 263 5.27 -4.26 4.26
C TYR A 263 6.71 -4.32 4.79
N SER A 264 7.56 -3.54 4.19
CA SER A 264 8.86 -3.17 4.74
C SER A 264 8.91 -1.65 4.87
N TRP A 265 9.26 -1.15 6.03
CA TRP A 265 9.38 0.27 6.31
C TRP A 265 10.61 0.56 7.14
N GLY A 266 11.23 1.70 6.93
CA GLY A 266 12.40 2.11 7.67
C GLY A 266 12.66 3.60 7.53
N ALA A 267 13.56 4.12 8.33
CA ALA A 267 14.10 5.47 8.23
C ALA A 267 15.59 5.42 7.90
N TYR A 268 16.10 6.50 7.30
CA TYR A 268 17.53 6.61 7.00
C TYR A 268 18.36 6.42 8.28
N GLY A 269 19.37 5.56 8.20
CA GLY A 269 20.26 5.25 9.33
C GLY A 269 19.71 4.22 10.32
N THR A 270 18.55 3.61 10.04
CA THR A 270 18.01 2.49 10.84
C THR A 270 17.85 1.24 9.98
N HIS A 271 17.73 0.07 10.64
CA HIS A 271 17.31 -1.14 9.94
C HIS A 271 15.83 -1.06 9.52
N PRO A 272 15.40 -1.83 8.51
CA PRO A 272 13.99 -1.93 8.15
C PRO A 272 13.18 -2.68 9.21
N TYR A 273 11.88 -2.37 9.28
CA TYR A 273 10.89 -3.12 10.03
C TYR A 273 9.96 -3.79 9.03
N VAL A 274 9.90 -5.11 9.06
CA VAL A 274 9.16 -5.91 8.08
C VAL A 274 8.02 -6.63 8.77
N LEU A 275 6.82 -6.53 8.21
CA LEU A 275 5.66 -7.29 8.64
C LEU A 275 5.30 -8.27 7.53
N LEU A 276 5.15 -9.54 7.90
CA LEU A 276 4.62 -10.60 7.05
C LEU A 276 3.38 -11.22 7.72
N ASN A 277 2.65 -12.02 6.99
CA ASN A 277 1.54 -12.85 7.47
C ASN A 277 1.69 -14.26 6.91
N GLN A 278 2.80 -14.91 7.25
CA GLN A 278 3.02 -16.29 6.86
C GLN A 278 2.13 -17.22 7.68
N GLN A 279 1.56 -18.23 7.02
CA GLN A 279 0.71 -19.27 7.61
C GLN A 279 1.42 -20.62 7.59
#